data_9cb7eae212631eb66572f3aac38242c1
#
_entry.id   9cb7eae212631eb66572f3aac38242c1
#
_cell.length_a   1.000
_cell.length_b   1.000
_cell.length_c   1.000
_cell.angle_alpha   90.00
_cell.angle_beta   90.00
_cell.angle_gamma   90.00
#
_symmetry.space_group_name_H-M   'P 1'
#
loop_
_entity.id
_entity.type
_entity.pdbx_description
1 polymer ?
#
loop_
_entity_poly.entity_id
_entity_poly.type
_entity_poly.pdbx_seq_one_letter_code
_entity_poly.pdbx_strand_id
1 'polypeptide(L)'
;MVITEEMIRDAVHLNNQIRTSLKNLCEVMKLDPVPVRGEDIQKMVQGSKYRFDFATTPGVVKEVIDKIMTEYRQGKHLEKRPRILVTGCPIGGDSLKVIRAIEDNGGVVVAIENCSGVRTLGSPVEEDCEDIYEAIARKYLSTGCSI
;
A
#
# COMPACT_ATOMS: atom_id res chain seq x y z
N MET A 1 -20.40 -12.10 22.11
CA MET A 1 -20.58 -11.64 20.71
C MET A 1 -20.38 -12.85 19.81
N VAL A 2 -21.32 -13.15 18.94
CA VAL A 2 -21.17 -14.24 17.95
C VAL A 2 -20.81 -13.56 16.63
N ILE A 3 -19.72 -14.01 16.00
CA ILE A 3 -19.31 -13.55 14.68
C ILE A 3 -20.10 -14.34 13.64
N THR A 4 -20.84 -13.65 12.78
CA THR A 4 -21.62 -14.26 11.68
C THR A 4 -20.83 -14.23 10.39
N GLU A 5 -21.20 -15.08 9.42
CA GLU A 5 -20.58 -15.06 8.10
C GLU A 5 -20.79 -13.73 7.37
N GLU A 6 -21.94 -13.10 7.53
CA GLU A 6 -22.22 -11.77 6.98
C GLU A 6 -21.23 -10.72 7.49
N MET A 7 -20.94 -10.71 8.80
CA MET A 7 -19.92 -9.82 9.38
C MET A 7 -18.53 -10.07 8.80
N ILE A 8 -18.21 -11.33 8.46
CA ILE A 8 -16.93 -11.68 7.83
C ILE A 8 -16.90 -11.16 6.39
N ARG A 9 -17.97 -11.32 5.63
CA ARG A 9 -18.08 -10.79 4.27
C ARG A 9 -17.96 -9.28 4.23
N ASP A 10 -18.62 -8.56 5.13
CA ASP A 10 -18.50 -7.10 5.27
C ASP A 10 -17.06 -6.68 5.56
N ALA A 11 -16.39 -7.39 6.47
CA ALA A 11 -15.00 -7.14 6.80
C ALA A 11 -14.06 -7.42 5.62
N VAL A 12 -14.31 -8.48 4.84
CA VAL A 12 -13.57 -8.78 3.60
C VAL A 12 -13.75 -7.66 2.59
N HIS A 13 -15.00 -7.23 2.35
CA HIS A 13 -15.29 -6.14 1.43
C HIS A 13 -14.52 -4.86 1.77
N LEU A 14 -14.62 -4.42 3.02
CA LEU A 14 -13.90 -3.25 3.51
C LEU A 14 -12.37 -3.41 3.36
N ASN A 15 -11.82 -4.56 3.74
CA ASN A 15 -10.38 -4.82 3.60
C ASN A 15 -9.92 -4.83 2.14
N ASN A 16 -10.74 -5.32 1.21
CA ASN A 16 -10.45 -5.28 -0.21
C ASN A 16 -10.44 -3.85 -0.74
N GLN A 17 -11.39 -3.00 -0.32
CA GLN A 17 -11.40 -1.57 -0.66
C GLN A 17 -10.13 -0.87 -0.17
N ILE A 18 -9.70 -1.16 1.06
CA ILE A 18 -8.48 -0.59 1.63
C ILE A 18 -7.24 -1.05 0.86
N ARG A 19 -7.12 -2.35 0.56
CA ARG A 19 -6.00 -2.88 -0.25
C ARG A 19 -5.94 -2.22 -1.62
N THR A 20 -7.09 -2.10 -2.28
CA THR A 20 -7.18 -1.45 -3.60
C THR A 20 -6.77 0.00 -3.54
N SER A 21 -7.24 0.76 -2.55
CA SER A 21 -6.88 2.17 -2.38
C SER A 21 -5.38 2.36 -2.15
N LEU A 22 -4.78 1.55 -1.27
CA LEU A 22 -3.34 1.60 -1.01
C LEU A 22 -2.50 1.13 -2.19
N LYS A 23 -2.98 0.14 -2.96
CA LYS A 23 -2.35 -0.25 -4.22
C LYS A 23 -2.35 0.91 -5.22
N ASN A 24 -3.48 1.59 -5.38
CA ASN A 24 -3.59 2.77 -6.24
C ASN A 24 -2.65 3.90 -5.79
N LEU A 25 -2.46 4.07 -4.48
CA LEU A 25 -1.47 5.01 -3.97
C LEU A 25 -0.04 4.63 -4.40
N CYS A 26 0.31 3.34 -4.33
CA CYS A 26 1.62 2.88 -4.80
C CYS A 26 1.79 3.06 -6.32
N GLU A 27 0.71 2.99 -7.10
CA GLU A 27 0.75 3.16 -8.56
C GLU A 27 1.21 4.56 -9.00
N VAL A 28 1.03 5.61 -8.17
CA VAL A 28 1.52 6.95 -8.49
C VAL A 28 3.04 6.99 -8.65
N MET A 29 3.75 6.05 -8.02
CA MET A 29 5.20 5.92 -8.11
C MET A 29 5.69 5.36 -9.46
N LYS A 30 4.78 4.92 -10.33
CA LYS A 30 5.10 4.53 -11.71
C LYS A 30 5.34 5.70 -12.63
N LEU A 31 4.87 6.90 -12.27
CA LEU A 31 5.10 8.11 -13.05
C LEU A 31 6.61 8.44 -13.12
N ASP A 32 7.03 9.05 -14.23
CA ASP A 32 8.41 9.51 -14.44
C ASP A 32 8.40 10.95 -15.02
N PRO A 33 8.88 11.93 -14.29
CA PRO A 33 9.47 11.87 -12.95
C PRO A 33 8.47 11.46 -11.85
N VAL A 34 9.00 10.95 -10.72
CA VAL A 34 8.16 10.50 -9.61
C VAL A 34 7.53 11.69 -8.88
N PRO A 35 6.23 11.66 -8.51
CA PRO A 35 5.57 12.80 -7.89
C PRO A 35 6.04 13.12 -6.47
N VAL A 36 6.35 12.10 -5.68
CA VAL A 36 6.66 12.22 -4.24
C VAL A 36 7.76 11.25 -3.83
N ARG A 37 8.30 11.42 -2.63
CA ARG A 37 9.32 10.51 -2.07
C ARG A 37 8.71 9.14 -1.73
N GLY A 38 9.47 8.08 -1.95
CA GLY A 38 9.10 6.73 -1.54
C GLY A 38 8.95 6.58 -0.02
N GLU A 39 9.73 7.35 0.76
CA GLU A 39 9.58 7.41 2.22
C GLU A 39 8.16 7.85 2.62
N ASP A 40 7.58 8.84 1.93
CA ASP A 40 6.25 9.35 2.25
C ASP A 40 5.16 8.34 1.88
N ILE A 41 5.28 7.68 0.73
CA ILE A 41 4.38 6.57 0.36
C ILE A 41 4.44 5.45 1.39
N GLN A 42 5.64 5.06 1.83
CA GLN A 42 5.78 3.99 2.83
C GLN A 42 5.16 4.37 4.18
N LYS A 43 5.34 5.60 4.63
CA LYS A 43 4.68 6.11 5.85
C LYS A 43 3.16 6.04 5.75
N MET A 44 2.60 6.37 4.59
CA MET A 44 1.16 6.33 4.38
C MET A 44 0.63 4.89 4.35
N VAL A 45 1.29 4.00 3.62
CA VAL A 45 0.93 2.57 3.57
C VAL A 45 1.00 1.94 4.96
N GLN A 46 2.03 2.24 5.73
CA GLN A 46 2.14 1.74 7.10
C GLN A 46 1.15 2.41 8.05
N GLY A 47 1.07 3.73 8.04
CA GLY A 47 0.20 4.50 8.93
C GLY A 47 -1.27 4.13 8.77
N SER A 48 -1.70 3.76 7.56
CA SER A 48 -3.06 3.32 7.30
C SER A 48 -3.48 2.09 8.12
N LYS A 49 -2.54 1.24 8.51
CA LYS A 49 -2.78 0.02 9.31
C LYS A 49 -3.07 0.31 10.79
N TYR A 50 -2.79 1.53 11.25
CA TYR A 50 -2.93 1.93 12.66
C TYR A 50 -4.03 3.00 12.87
N ARG A 51 -4.90 3.18 11.89
CA ARG A 51 -6.03 4.12 12.02
C ARG A 51 -7.14 3.51 12.87
N PHE A 52 -7.70 4.31 13.79
CA PHE A 52 -8.89 3.90 14.56
C PHE A 52 -10.13 3.79 13.67
N ASP A 53 -10.36 4.78 12.83
CA ASP A 53 -11.43 4.76 11.85
C ASP A 53 -10.94 4.13 10.53
N PHE A 54 -10.92 2.82 10.54
CA PHE A 54 -10.41 2.03 9.45
C PHE A 54 -11.28 2.14 8.18
N ALA A 55 -12.59 2.33 8.37
CA ALA A 55 -13.55 2.41 7.27
C ALA A 55 -13.36 3.65 6.39
N THR A 56 -12.82 4.74 6.94
CA THR A 56 -12.54 5.97 6.16
C THR A 56 -11.25 5.91 5.35
N THR A 57 -10.43 4.89 5.53
CA THR A 57 -9.12 4.79 4.86
C THR A 57 -9.18 4.92 3.34
N PRO A 58 -10.10 4.26 2.61
CA PRO A 58 -10.18 4.40 1.16
C PRO A 58 -10.44 5.85 0.70
N GLY A 59 -11.32 6.55 1.39
CA GLY A 59 -11.63 7.95 1.10
C GLY A 59 -10.43 8.87 1.31
N VAL A 60 -9.77 8.76 2.46
CA VAL A 60 -8.58 9.56 2.77
C VAL A 60 -7.44 9.29 1.79
N VAL A 61 -7.21 8.02 1.44
CA VAL A 61 -6.18 7.66 0.45
C VAL A 61 -6.50 8.24 -0.92
N LYS A 62 -7.79 8.21 -1.32
CA LYS A 62 -8.23 8.82 -2.57
C LYS A 62 -7.95 10.33 -2.60
N GLU A 63 -8.28 11.06 -1.54
CA GLU A 63 -8.00 12.50 -1.46
C GLU A 63 -6.51 12.82 -1.61
N VAL A 64 -5.65 11.99 -1.00
CA VAL A 64 -4.20 12.14 -1.13
C VAL A 64 -3.74 11.88 -2.56
N ILE A 65 -4.23 10.82 -3.22
CA ILE A 65 -3.92 10.54 -4.62
C ILE A 65 -4.35 11.73 -5.50
N ASP A 66 -5.57 12.22 -5.32
CA ASP A 66 -6.11 13.34 -6.09
C ASP A 66 -5.24 14.61 -5.92
N LYS A 67 -4.76 14.87 -4.69
CA LYS A 67 -3.83 15.97 -4.41
C LYS A 67 -2.49 15.77 -5.12
N ILE A 68 -1.86 14.59 -4.98
CA ILE A 68 -0.60 14.26 -5.65
C ILE A 68 -0.75 14.46 -7.17
N MET A 69 -1.80 13.92 -7.76
CA MET A 69 -2.03 14.02 -9.21
C MET A 69 -2.30 15.44 -9.69
N THR A 70 -2.98 16.25 -8.87
CA THR A 70 -3.20 17.66 -9.16
C THR A 70 -1.89 18.44 -9.14
N GLU A 71 -1.08 18.23 -8.13
CA GLU A 71 0.24 18.87 -8.02
C GLU A 71 1.19 18.40 -9.13
N TYR A 72 1.16 17.13 -9.48
CA TYR A 72 1.95 16.56 -10.58
C TYR A 72 1.61 17.23 -11.92
N ARG A 73 0.32 17.43 -12.23
CA ARG A 73 -0.12 18.15 -13.45
C ARG A 73 0.32 19.60 -13.48
N GLN A 74 0.61 20.20 -12.33
CA GLN A 74 1.17 21.55 -12.19
C GLN A 74 2.70 21.56 -12.30
N GLY A 75 3.34 20.43 -12.59
CA GLY A 75 4.79 20.30 -12.69
C GLY A 75 5.50 20.10 -11.35
N LYS A 76 4.77 19.85 -10.25
CA LYS A 76 5.38 19.53 -8.96
C LYS A 76 5.70 18.03 -8.90
N HIS A 77 6.95 17.70 -9.08
CA HIS A 77 7.48 16.35 -9.02
C HIS A 77 8.96 16.40 -8.60
N LEU A 78 9.53 15.28 -8.26
CA LEU A 78 10.96 15.16 -7.99
C LEU A 78 11.74 15.33 -9.30
N GLU A 79 13.02 15.70 -9.18
CA GLU A 79 13.95 15.57 -10.29
C GLU A 79 14.07 14.11 -10.73
N LYS A 80 14.38 13.90 -12.01
CA LYS A 80 14.61 12.55 -12.52
C LYS A 80 15.83 11.92 -11.83
N ARG A 81 15.63 10.75 -11.23
CA ARG A 81 16.62 10.04 -10.41
C ARG A 81 16.59 8.54 -10.73
N PRO A 82 17.68 7.81 -10.43
CA PRO A 82 17.66 6.35 -10.44
C PRO A 82 16.52 5.79 -9.60
N ARG A 83 15.73 4.91 -10.18
CA ARG A 83 14.55 4.30 -9.56
C ARG A 83 14.96 3.02 -8.84
N ILE A 84 14.70 2.95 -7.56
CA ILE A 84 15.17 1.87 -6.68
C ILE A 84 13.99 1.03 -6.19
N LEU A 85 14.09 -0.28 -6.35
CA LEU A 85 13.25 -1.26 -5.67
C LEU A 85 13.93 -1.68 -4.37
N VAL A 86 13.22 -1.61 -3.26
CA VAL A 86 13.66 -2.15 -1.98
C VAL A 86 12.89 -3.43 -1.69
N THR A 87 13.63 -4.52 -1.44
CA THR A 87 13.05 -5.84 -1.10
C THR A 87 13.69 -6.39 0.17
N GLY A 88 13.07 -7.41 0.78
CA GLY A 88 13.62 -8.11 1.94
C GLY A 88 12.74 -8.00 3.19
N CYS A 89 13.34 -7.69 4.34
CA CYS A 89 12.64 -7.58 5.62
C CYS A 89 11.65 -6.41 5.68
N PRO A 90 10.65 -6.47 6.56
CA PRO A 90 9.76 -5.33 6.81
C PRO A 90 10.53 -4.06 7.16
N ILE A 91 10.12 -2.93 6.57
CA ILE A 91 10.70 -1.60 6.82
C ILE A 91 9.62 -0.70 7.42
N GLY A 92 9.88 -0.18 8.63
CA GLY A 92 9.01 0.76 9.33
C GLY A 92 9.71 1.32 10.57
N GLY A 93 9.13 2.35 11.20
CA GLY A 93 9.77 3.01 12.34
C GLY A 93 11.20 3.48 12.00
N ASP A 94 12.16 3.16 12.84
CA ASP A 94 13.56 3.56 12.67
C ASP A 94 14.23 3.00 11.42
N SER A 95 13.75 1.88 10.86
CA SER A 95 14.31 1.31 9.64
C SER A 95 13.93 2.10 8.37
N LEU A 96 13.02 3.09 8.44
CA LEU A 96 12.78 4.07 7.37
C LEU A 96 14.05 4.85 7.00
N LYS A 97 15.04 4.90 7.89
CA LYS A 97 16.36 5.50 7.59
C LYS A 97 17.02 4.91 6.35
N VAL A 98 16.74 3.64 6.00
CA VAL A 98 17.29 3.00 4.79
C VAL A 98 16.73 3.69 3.54
N ILE A 99 15.40 3.90 3.49
CA ILE A 99 14.75 4.61 2.37
C ILE A 99 15.28 6.04 2.29
N ARG A 100 15.34 6.71 3.44
CA ARG A 100 15.84 8.09 3.53
C ARG A 100 17.27 8.20 3.04
N ALA A 101 18.16 7.29 3.44
CA ALA A 101 19.53 7.28 2.98
C ALA A 101 19.67 7.12 1.46
N ILE A 102 18.84 6.26 0.84
CA ILE A 102 18.80 6.11 -0.62
C ILE A 102 18.38 7.43 -1.27
N GLU A 103 17.32 8.06 -0.77
CA GLU A 103 16.71 9.23 -1.40
C GLU A 103 17.55 10.52 -1.18
N ASP A 104 18.22 10.64 -0.03
CA ASP A 104 19.10 11.75 0.25
C ASP A 104 20.44 11.66 -0.51
N ASN A 105 20.79 10.47 -1.02
CA ASN A 105 21.96 10.25 -1.87
C ASN A 105 21.62 10.12 -3.37
N GLY A 106 20.49 10.67 -3.81
CA GLY A 106 20.17 10.88 -5.23
C GLY A 106 19.39 9.76 -5.90
N GLY A 107 18.97 8.72 -5.16
CA GLY A 107 18.00 7.73 -5.65
C GLY A 107 16.56 8.17 -5.41
N VAL A 108 15.59 7.39 -5.87
CA VAL A 108 14.19 7.45 -5.45
C VAL A 108 13.62 6.05 -5.29
N VAL A 109 13.06 5.76 -4.13
CA VAL A 109 12.46 4.45 -3.87
C VAL A 109 11.04 4.43 -4.45
N VAL A 110 10.85 3.64 -5.50
CA VAL A 110 9.57 3.59 -6.25
C VAL A 110 8.70 2.40 -5.87
N ALA A 111 9.28 1.39 -5.25
CA ALA A 111 8.53 0.25 -4.73
C ALA A 111 9.27 -0.39 -3.56
N ILE A 112 8.48 -0.93 -2.63
CA ILE A 112 8.97 -1.68 -1.47
C ILE A 112 8.26 -3.03 -1.48
N GLU A 113 8.98 -4.05 -1.91
CA GLU A 113 8.48 -5.42 -2.04
C GLU A 113 8.85 -6.21 -0.77
N ASN A 114 8.05 -6.07 0.26
CA ASN A 114 8.19 -6.79 1.52
C ASN A 114 6.84 -6.85 2.27
N CYS A 115 6.82 -7.43 3.47
CA CYS A 115 5.60 -7.57 4.27
C CYS A 115 5.02 -6.24 4.80
N SER A 116 5.77 -5.14 4.74
CA SER A 116 5.28 -3.80 5.10
C SER A 116 4.90 -2.95 3.89
N GLY A 117 5.22 -3.39 2.69
CA GLY A 117 4.97 -2.72 1.41
C GLY A 117 3.93 -3.42 0.55
N VAL A 118 4.19 -3.47 -0.76
CA VAL A 118 3.21 -3.91 -1.78
C VAL A 118 2.84 -5.40 -1.70
N ARG A 119 3.70 -6.25 -1.10
CA ARG A 119 3.42 -7.69 -0.97
C ARG A 119 2.09 -7.97 -0.25
N THR A 120 1.78 -7.22 0.81
CA THR A 120 0.54 -7.39 1.58
C THR A 120 -0.70 -6.83 0.87
N LEU A 121 -0.49 -5.98 -0.13
CA LEU A 121 -1.56 -5.37 -0.92
C LEU A 121 -2.03 -6.27 -2.08
N GLY A 122 -1.35 -7.34 -2.39
CA GLY A 122 -1.56 -8.32 -3.44
C GLY A 122 -2.97 -8.44 -4.04
N SER A 123 -3.42 -9.64 -4.39
CA SER A 123 -4.80 -9.86 -4.88
C SER A 123 -5.82 -9.70 -3.76
N PRO A 124 -7.02 -9.17 -4.03
CA PRO A 124 -8.11 -9.14 -3.07
C PRO A 124 -8.57 -10.57 -2.72
N VAL A 125 -9.32 -10.70 -1.64
CA VAL A 125 -10.12 -11.91 -1.36
C VAL A 125 -11.28 -11.92 -2.36
N GLU A 126 -11.59 -13.06 -2.93
CA GLU A 126 -12.76 -13.25 -3.79
C GLU A 126 -14.04 -13.05 -2.95
N GLU A 127 -14.90 -12.13 -3.36
CA GLU A 127 -16.13 -11.78 -2.62
C GLU A 127 -17.33 -12.57 -3.12
N ASP A 128 -17.40 -12.80 -4.45
CA ASP A 128 -18.47 -13.56 -5.11
C ASP A 128 -18.18 -15.07 -5.06
N CYS A 129 -18.07 -15.63 -3.85
CA CYS A 129 -17.75 -17.03 -3.62
C CYS A 129 -18.77 -17.68 -2.69
N GLU A 130 -18.96 -19.00 -2.85
CA GLU A 130 -19.86 -19.80 -2.01
C GLU A 130 -19.29 -19.91 -0.59
N ASP A 131 -18.00 -20.20 -0.45
CA ASP A 131 -17.28 -20.32 0.84
C ASP A 131 -16.28 -19.20 1.03
N ILE A 132 -16.65 -18.24 1.88
CA ILE A 132 -15.78 -17.09 2.19
C ILE A 132 -14.52 -17.48 2.95
N TYR A 133 -14.57 -18.57 3.74
CA TYR A 133 -13.39 -19.03 4.50
C TYR A 133 -12.35 -19.64 3.56
N GLU A 134 -12.81 -20.41 2.56
CA GLU A 134 -11.91 -20.95 1.52
C GLU A 134 -11.27 -19.79 0.72
N ALA A 135 -12.05 -18.78 0.35
CA ALA A 135 -11.54 -17.61 -0.38
C ALA A 135 -10.48 -16.86 0.42
N ILE A 136 -10.69 -16.66 1.73
CA ILE A 136 -9.72 -16.07 2.64
C ILE A 136 -8.45 -16.95 2.72
N ALA A 137 -8.60 -18.24 2.93
CA ALA A 137 -7.49 -19.19 3.01
C ALA A 137 -6.66 -19.17 1.72
N ARG A 138 -7.31 -19.24 0.56
CA ARG A 138 -6.66 -19.17 -0.76
C ARG A 138 -5.86 -17.88 -0.93
N LYS A 139 -6.43 -16.74 -0.52
CA LYS A 139 -5.74 -15.45 -0.55
C LYS A 139 -4.46 -15.47 0.28
N TYR A 140 -4.50 -15.99 1.49
CA TYR A 140 -3.33 -16.00 2.37
C TYR A 140 -2.28 -17.04 1.95
N LEU A 141 -2.69 -18.19 1.44
CA LEU A 141 -1.77 -19.20 0.90
C LEU A 141 -1.06 -18.72 -0.37
N SER A 142 -1.71 -17.85 -1.16
CA SER A 142 -1.09 -17.25 -2.36
C SER A 142 -0.15 -16.08 -2.04
N THR A 143 -0.14 -15.58 -0.81
CA THR A 143 0.75 -14.49 -0.41
C THR A 143 2.17 -15.06 -0.25
N GLY A 144 3.08 -14.63 -1.11
CA GLY A 144 4.49 -15.06 -1.06
C GLY A 144 5.13 -14.60 0.25
N CYS A 145 5.08 -15.46 1.27
CA CYS A 145 5.82 -15.28 2.51
C CYS A 145 7.01 -16.23 2.50
N SER A 146 8.16 -15.76 2.97
CA SER A 146 9.41 -16.54 3.04
C SER A 146 9.53 -17.39 4.33
N ILE A 147 8.45 -17.51 5.10
CA ILE A 147 8.41 -18.33 6.31
C ILE A 147 7.75 -19.67 5.99
#